data_c38e53fbcad0129a7dc4f81c28c5970c
#
_entry.id   c38e53fbcad0129a7dc4f81c28c5970c
#
_cell.length_a   1.000
_cell.length_b   1.000
_cell.length_c   1.000
_cell.angle_alpha   90.00
_cell.angle_beta   90.00
_cell.angle_gamma   90.00
#
_symmetry.space_group_name_H-M   'P 1'
#
loop_
_entity.id
_entity.type
_entity.pdbx_description
1 polymer ?
#
loop_
_entity_poly.entity_id
_entity_poly.type
_entity_poly.pdbx_seq_one_letter_code
_entity_poly.pdbx_strand_id
1 'polypeptide(L)'
;FLFSGRLFAGNPLLMPSEAPYGAPRFDRIHAADIMPAIEEGIRAYKAGIAKIRALDPAEATFENVVVPLDRADSLLDVPRAVLGYLKSNFGGDSVIRISLESAQLTGEAYDAVTLDTAIFRLVKAVYDRRDAAGLDSLQLRTLGKVYRSYIRGGALCTPGQKERLKELNSEISLNRIRHGQNITQATQEFVLYVQDSSLLDGLAGTTRQRFARNAARQGHQGVWAVGFTNGDYASVMASATNRDLRRRLYEAY
;
A
#
# COMPACT_ATOMS: atom_id res chain seq x y z
N PHE A 1 11.40 12.70 22.68
CA PHE A 1 11.34 11.23 22.63
C PHE A 1 12.74 10.71 22.35
N LEU A 2 13.47 10.34 23.41
CA LEU A 2 14.76 9.66 23.30
C LEU A 2 14.45 8.19 22.98
N PHE A 3 14.43 7.81 21.73
CA PHE A 3 14.48 6.42 21.30
C PHE A 3 15.84 5.86 21.68
N SER A 4 15.83 4.75 22.41
CA SER A 4 17.02 4.02 22.84
C SER A 4 17.86 3.65 21.61
N GLY A 5 18.88 4.45 21.29
CA GLY A 5 19.71 4.37 20.09
C GLY A 5 20.64 3.15 19.99
N ARG A 6 20.28 2.00 20.52
CA ARG A 6 21.15 0.82 20.52
C ARG A 6 20.64 -0.41 19.74
N LEU A 7 19.40 -0.40 19.23
CA LEU A 7 18.83 -1.55 18.51
C LEU A 7 18.75 -1.38 16.98
N PHE A 8 18.97 -0.18 16.46
CA PHE A 8 18.78 0.14 15.03
C PHE A 8 20.07 0.41 14.26
N ALA A 9 21.23 0.14 14.85
CA ALA A 9 22.53 0.39 14.22
C ALA A 9 22.66 -0.45 12.95
N GLY A 10 22.17 0.08 11.82
CA GLY A 10 22.42 -0.48 10.50
C GLY A 10 21.26 -0.54 9.51
N ASN A 11 19.98 -0.52 9.92
CA ASN A 11 18.89 -0.61 8.94
C ASN A 11 18.51 0.79 8.40
N PRO A 12 18.76 1.08 7.10
CA PRO A 12 18.53 2.41 6.53
C PRO A 12 17.05 2.81 6.49
N LEU A 13 16.12 1.87 6.61
CA LEU A 13 14.68 2.12 6.61
C LEU A 13 14.14 2.61 7.96
N LEU A 14 14.92 2.46 9.03
CA LEU A 14 14.57 2.84 10.40
C LEU A 14 15.26 4.12 10.87
N MET A 15 16.16 4.65 10.05
CA MET A 15 16.92 5.86 10.36
C MET A 15 16.40 7.04 9.54
N PRO A 16 16.42 8.27 10.10
CA PRO A 16 16.17 9.46 9.31
C PRO A 16 17.13 9.53 8.12
N SER A 17 16.60 9.80 6.94
CA SER A 17 17.43 9.97 5.75
C SER A 17 18.10 11.34 5.76
N GLU A 18 19.41 11.37 5.47
CA GLU A 18 20.21 12.60 5.27
C GLU A 18 20.05 13.18 3.85
N ALA A 19 19.34 12.48 2.96
CA ALA A 19 19.12 12.96 1.61
C ALA A 19 18.16 14.18 1.60
N PRO A 20 18.22 15.03 0.58
CA PRO A 20 17.31 16.15 0.42
C PRO A 20 15.85 15.69 0.56
N TYR A 21 15.05 16.47 1.30
CA TYR A 21 13.65 16.18 1.59
C TYR A 21 13.37 14.87 2.33
N GLY A 22 14.39 14.27 2.97
CA GLY A 22 14.24 12.98 3.65
C GLY A 22 14.02 11.79 2.70
N ALA A 23 14.39 11.91 1.43
CA ALA A 23 14.18 10.87 0.43
C ALA A 23 14.92 9.58 0.82
N PRO A 24 14.31 8.38 0.65
CA PRO A 24 14.99 7.13 0.93
C PRO A 24 16.26 6.95 0.10
N ARG A 25 17.33 6.50 0.72
CA ARG A 25 18.63 6.24 0.07
C ARG A 25 18.59 4.84 -0.58
N PHE A 26 17.95 4.74 -1.76
CA PHE A 26 17.82 3.48 -2.50
C PHE A 26 19.17 2.82 -2.84
N ASP A 27 20.24 3.59 -2.90
CA ASP A 27 21.61 3.12 -3.07
C ASP A 27 22.14 2.32 -1.86
N ARG A 28 21.48 2.42 -0.69
CA ARG A 28 21.83 1.74 0.56
C ARG A 28 20.77 0.76 1.05
N ILE A 29 19.63 0.68 0.38
CA ILE A 29 18.51 -0.16 0.78
C ILE A 29 18.55 -1.46 -0.01
N HIS A 30 18.54 -2.58 0.69
CA HIS A 30 18.47 -3.92 0.11
C HIS A 30 17.15 -4.61 0.46
N ALA A 31 16.73 -5.57 -0.34
CA ALA A 31 15.50 -6.31 -0.08
C ALA A 31 15.50 -7.00 1.32
N ALA A 32 16.69 -7.39 1.80
CA ALA A 32 16.87 -7.99 3.12
C ALA A 32 16.60 -7.01 4.28
N ASP A 33 16.64 -5.69 4.05
CA ASP A 33 16.39 -4.69 5.09
C ASP A 33 14.90 -4.50 5.38
N ILE A 34 14.03 -4.89 4.44
CA ILE A 34 12.61 -4.53 4.46
C ILE A 34 11.87 -5.26 5.57
N MET A 35 11.94 -6.61 5.61
CA MET A 35 11.21 -7.37 6.63
C MET A 35 11.63 -7.04 8.05
N PRO A 36 12.94 -6.97 8.39
CA PRO A 36 13.37 -6.53 9.72
C PRO A 36 12.86 -5.14 10.12
N ALA A 37 12.79 -4.20 9.16
CA ALA A 37 12.23 -2.87 9.42
C ALA A 37 10.72 -2.90 9.68
N ILE A 38 9.97 -3.72 8.94
CA ILE A 38 8.53 -3.90 9.13
C ILE A 38 8.24 -4.58 10.48
N GLU A 39 8.97 -5.63 10.83
CA GLU A 39 8.82 -6.32 12.12
C GLU A 39 9.07 -5.38 13.30
N GLU A 40 10.11 -4.54 13.21
CA GLU A 40 10.40 -3.54 14.23
C GLU A 40 9.32 -2.46 14.29
N GLY A 41 8.86 -1.99 13.14
CA GLY A 41 7.73 -1.05 13.06
C GLY A 41 6.46 -1.61 13.72
N ILE A 42 6.15 -2.88 13.47
CA ILE A 42 5.02 -3.58 14.13
C ILE A 42 5.25 -3.71 15.65
N ARG A 43 6.47 -3.98 16.08
CA ARG A 43 6.82 -4.05 17.51
C ARG A 43 6.61 -2.69 18.18
N ALA A 44 7.10 -1.62 17.57
CA ALA A 44 6.92 -0.25 18.05
C ALA A 44 5.44 0.15 18.08
N TYR A 45 4.70 -0.20 17.01
CA TYR A 45 3.25 0.01 16.95
C TYR A 45 2.53 -0.65 18.12
N LYS A 46 2.74 -1.96 18.33
CA LYS A 46 2.13 -2.69 19.45
C LYS A 46 2.49 -2.10 20.81
N ALA A 47 3.74 -1.66 20.98
CA ALA A 47 4.18 -1.01 22.22
C ALA A 47 3.50 0.37 22.43
N GLY A 48 3.33 1.16 21.37
CA GLY A 48 2.57 2.40 21.40
C GLY A 48 1.10 2.18 21.76
N ILE A 49 0.46 1.22 21.13
CA ILE A 49 -0.93 0.83 21.41
C ILE A 49 -1.11 0.35 22.86
N ALA A 50 -0.16 -0.43 23.39
CA ALA A 50 -0.24 -0.90 24.78
C ALA A 50 -0.26 0.26 25.79
N LYS A 51 0.48 1.34 25.54
CA LYS A 51 0.46 2.56 26.37
C LYS A 51 -0.90 3.25 26.32
N ILE A 52 -1.49 3.38 25.14
CA ILE A 52 -2.82 3.98 24.98
C ILE A 52 -3.87 3.12 25.69
N ARG A 53 -3.80 1.80 25.52
CA ARG A 53 -4.73 0.84 26.11
C ARG A 53 -4.76 0.88 27.65
N ALA A 54 -3.66 1.31 28.27
CA ALA A 54 -3.53 1.41 29.72
C ALA A 54 -4.18 2.68 30.31
N LEU A 55 -4.66 3.60 29.48
CA LEU A 55 -5.31 4.84 29.95
C LEU A 55 -6.68 4.57 30.57
N ASP A 56 -7.06 5.40 31.55
CA ASP A 56 -8.42 5.43 32.07
C ASP A 56 -9.34 6.17 31.06
N PRO A 57 -10.48 5.59 30.65
CA PRO A 57 -11.46 6.28 29.82
C PRO A 57 -11.95 7.62 30.40
N ALA A 58 -11.93 7.81 31.73
CA ALA A 58 -12.27 9.08 32.38
C ALA A 58 -11.27 10.20 32.02
N GLU A 59 -10.01 9.85 31.83
CA GLU A 59 -8.91 10.77 31.49
C GLU A 59 -8.60 10.86 29.99
N ALA A 60 -9.34 10.12 29.17
CA ALA A 60 -9.11 10.08 27.72
C ALA A 60 -9.40 11.44 27.07
N THR A 61 -8.44 11.95 26.31
CA THR A 61 -8.54 13.20 25.54
C THR A 61 -8.16 12.96 24.07
N PHE A 62 -8.39 13.95 23.21
CA PHE A 62 -7.95 13.91 21.83
C PHE A 62 -6.42 13.75 21.75
N GLU A 63 -5.69 14.46 22.60
CA GLU A 63 -4.22 14.50 22.60
C GLU A 63 -3.59 13.23 23.14
N ASN A 64 -4.19 12.54 24.11
CA ASN A 64 -3.59 11.35 24.69
C ASN A 64 -4.12 10.03 24.10
N VAL A 65 -5.22 10.08 23.30
CA VAL A 65 -5.78 8.89 22.63
C VAL A 65 -5.68 9.01 21.10
N VAL A 66 -6.30 10.06 20.51
CA VAL A 66 -6.45 10.13 19.04
C VAL A 66 -5.13 10.42 18.35
N VAL A 67 -4.37 11.40 18.86
CA VAL A 67 -3.06 11.77 18.29
C VAL A 67 -2.05 10.62 18.41
N PRO A 68 -1.90 9.93 19.57
CA PRO A 68 -1.02 8.77 19.65
C PRO A 68 -1.46 7.59 18.80
N LEU A 69 -2.77 7.35 18.61
CA LEU A 69 -3.27 6.31 17.69
C LEU A 69 -2.86 6.61 16.26
N ASP A 70 -2.99 7.85 15.81
CA ASP A 70 -2.62 8.29 14.46
C ASP A 70 -1.11 8.16 14.19
N ARG A 71 -0.29 8.32 15.23
CA ARG A 71 1.18 8.25 15.14
C ARG A 71 1.78 6.90 15.46
N ALA A 72 0.99 5.97 15.95
CA ALA A 72 1.49 4.72 16.50
C ALA A 72 2.27 3.88 15.48
N ASP A 73 1.88 3.93 14.21
CA ASP A 73 2.48 3.16 13.11
C ASP A 73 3.49 3.95 12.25
N SER A 74 3.86 5.17 12.66
CA SER A 74 4.74 6.06 11.87
C SER A 74 6.10 5.45 11.51
N LEU A 75 6.62 4.51 12.31
CA LEU A 75 7.85 3.79 11.99
C LEU A 75 7.67 2.82 10.80
N LEU A 76 6.45 2.48 10.43
CA LEU A 76 6.12 1.66 9.25
C LEU A 76 6.04 2.46 7.95
N ASP A 77 5.96 3.80 8.01
CA ASP A 77 5.71 4.64 6.82
C ASP A 77 6.80 4.44 5.75
N VAL A 78 8.07 4.58 6.13
CA VAL A 78 9.18 4.45 5.18
C VAL A 78 9.33 3.02 4.66
N PRO A 79 9.39 1.96 5.49
CA PRO A 79 9.47 0.59 5.01
C PRO A 79 8.33 0.21 4.05
N ARG A 80 7.09 0.61 4.35
CA ARG A 80 5.92 0.35 3.51
C ARG A 80 5.95 1.12 2.20
N ALA A 81 6.33 2.40 2.24
CA ALA A 81 6.46 3.22 1.04
C ALA A 81 7.53 2.66 0.10
N VAL A 82 8.70 2.30 0.63
CA VAL A 82 9.79 1.69 -0.14
C VAL A 82 9.36 0.34 -0.73
N LEU A 83 8.73 -0.53 0.05
CA LEU A 83 8.21 -1.81 -0.43
C LEU A 83 7.17 -1.61 -1.55
N GLY A 84 6.26 -0.66 -1.39
CA GLY A 84 5.28 -0.29 -2.41
C GLY A 84 5.92 0.18 -3.70
N TYR A 85 6.95 1.03 -3.60
CA TYR A 85 7.73 1.50 -4.74
C TYR A 85 8.45 0.36 -5.48
N LEU A 86 9.15 -0.50 -4.74
CA LEU A 86 9.86 -1.64 -5.31
C LEU A 86 8.90 -2.61 -6.01
N LYS A 87 7.76 -2.91 -5.38
CA LYS A 87 6.72 -3.76 -5.96
C LYS A 87 6.18 -3.20 -7.27
N SER A 88 5.93 -1.89 -7.33
CA SER A 88 5.31 -1.24 -8.49
C SER A 88 6.26 -1.06 -9.67
N ASN A 89 7.57 -0.92 -9.41
CA ASN A 89 8.53 -0.54 -10.45
C ASN A 89 9.49 -1.67 -10.86
N PHE A 90 9.83 -2.56 -9.95
CA PHE A 90 10.83 -3.60 -10.21
C PHE A 90 10.26 -5.01 -10.16
N GLY A 91 9.26 -5.26 -9.31
CA GLY A 91 8.67 -6.58 -9.15
C GLY A 91 9.68 -7.63 -8.68
N GLY A 92 9.48 -8.87 -9.11
CA GLY A 92 10.34 -10.00 -8.79
C GLY A 92 9.87 -10.80 -7.57
N ASP A 93 10.20 -12.11 -7.56
CA ASP A 93 9.66 -13.08 -6.61
C ASP A 93 9.97 -12.73 -5.14
N SER A 94 11.15 -12.18 -4.87
CA SER A 94 11.56 -11.77 -3.52
C SER A 94 10.71 -10.61 -3.00
N VAL A 95 10.46 -9.59 -3.83
CA VAL A 95 9.64 -8.43 -3.45
C VAL A 95 8.17 -8.85 -3.26
N ILE A 96 7.68 -9.73 -4.11
CA ILE A 96 6.32 -10.27 -4.01
C ILE A 96 6.16 -11.04 -2.69
N ARG A 97 7.09 -11.94 -2.37
CA ARG A 97 7.08 -12.71 -1.11
C ARG A 97 7.10 -11.78 0.11
N ILE A 98 8.02 -10.81 0.14
CA ILE A 98 8.11 -9.79 1.21
C ILE A 98 6.78 -9.02 1.33
N SER A 99 6.15 -8.66 0.20
CA SER A 99 4.86 -7.96 0.21
C SER A 99 3.73 -8.79 0.81
N LEU A 100 3.70 -10.09 0.54
CA LEU A 100 2.71 -11.02 1.09
C LEU A 100 2.87 -11.16 2.60
N GLU A 101 4.09 -11.46 3.04
CA GLU A 101 4.42 -11.64 4.45
C GLU A 101 4.20 -10.35 5.26
N SER A 102 4.65 -9.21 4.75
CA SER A 102 4.41 -7.89 5.32
C SER A 102 2.93 -7.57 5.46
N ALA A 103 2.12 -7.86 4.42
CA ALA A 103 0.69 -7.59 4.44
C ALA A 103 -0.04 -8.45 5.49
N GLN A 104 0.36 -9.69 5.66
CA GLN A 104 -0.20 -10.56 6.69
C GLN A 104 0.12 -10.02 8.09
N LEU A 105 1.40 -9.78 8.41
CA LEU A 105 1.83 -9.33 9.74
C LEU A 105 1.24 -7.97 10.11
N THR A 106 1.21 -7.03 9.16
CA THR A 106 0.61 -5.70 9.40
C THR A 106 -0.90 -5.79 9.53
N GLY A 107 -1.57 -6.62 8.73
CA GLY A 107 -3.01 -6.84 8.81
C GLY A 107 -3.42 -7.39 10.17
N GLU A 108 -2.73 -8.42 10.66
CA GLU A 108 -2.96 -9.00 12.00
C GLU A 108 -2.78 -7.94 13.11
N ALA A 109 -1.73 -7.10 13.00
CA ALA A 109 -1.46 -6.06 13.98
C ALA A 109 -2.54 -4.97 13.99
N TYR A 110 -3.03 -4.55 12.83
CA TYR A 110 -4.11 -3.55 12.72
C TYR A 110 -5.47 -4.09 13.13
N ASP A 111 -5.79 -5.33 12.77
CA ASP A 111 -7.03 -5.99 13.18
C ASP A 111 -7.09 -6.15 14.71
N ALA A 112 -5.96 -6.49 15.34
CA ALA A 112 -5.87 -6.57 16.79
C ALA A 112 -6.24 -5.25 17.48
N VAL A 113 -5.90 -4.11 16.90
CA VAL A 113 -6.21 -2.77 17.45
C VAL A 113 -7.64 -2.34 17.10
N THR A 114 -8.04 -2.53 15.85
CA THR A 114 -9.38 -2.13 15.37
C THR A 114 -10.50 -2.89 16.10
N LEU A 115 -10.24 -4.15 16.45
CA LEU A 115 -11.19 -5.01 17.17
C LEU A 115 -11.04 -4.94 18.70
N ASP A 116 -10.06 -4.18 19.22
CA ASP A 116 -9.84 -4.05 20.66
C ASP A 116 -10.93 -3.19 21.31
N THR A 117 -11.70 -3.82 22.19
CA THR A 117 -12.77 -3.16 22.91
C THR A 117 -12.27 -2.09 23.89
N ALA A 118 -11.07 -2.26 24.47
CA ALA A 118 -10.51 -1.29 25.40
C ALA A 118 -10.09 0.00 24.66
N ILE A 119 -9.42 -0.14 23.50
CA ILE A 119 -9.09 1.01 22.65
C ILE A 119 -10.37 1.72 22.17
N PHE A 120 -11.37 0.95 21.73
CA PHE A 120 -12.64 1.54 21.30
C PHE A 120 -13.35 2.31 22.43
N ARG A 121 -13.29 1.82 23.68
CA ARG A 121 -13.85 2.56 24.84
C ARG A 121 -13.17 3.91 25.04
N LEU A 122 -11.86 3.98 24.87
CA LEU A 122 -11.11 5.25 24.96
C LEU A 122 -11.54 6.22 23.85
N VAL A 123 -11.55 5.75 22.59
CA VAL A 123 -12.01 6.57 21.45
C VAL A 123 -13.44 7.04 21.64
N LYS A 124 -14.33 6.16 22.12
CA LYS A 124 -15.72 6.49 22.43
C LYS A 124 -15.84 7.53 23.53
N ALA A 125 -15.05 7.42 24.61
CA ALA A 125 -15.06 8.37 25.71
C ALA A 125 -14.64 9.79 25.26
N VAL A 126 -13.64 9.90 24.36
CA VAL A 126 -13.28 11.16 23.72
C VAL A 126 -14.42 11.67 22.84
N TYR A 127 -15.02 10.80 22.02
CA TYR A 127 -16.10 11.17 21.11
C TYR A 127 -17.36 11.65 21.84
N ASP A 128 -17.74 11.00 22.94
CA ASP A 128 -18.93 11.37 23.71
C ASP A 128 -18.77 12.76 24.37
N ARG A 129 -17.56 13.17 24.71
CA ARG A 129 -17.24 14.47 25.33
C ARG A 129 -16.82 15.56 24.34
N ARG A 130 -16.86 15.29 23.03
CA ARG A 130 -16.31 16.16 21.98
C ARG A 130 -16.83 17.59 21.99
N ASP A 131 -18.12 17.79 22.35
CA ASP A 131 -18.76 19.10 22.31
C ASP A 131 -18.30 20.01 23.45
N ALA A 132 -17.77 19.43 24.55
CA ALA A 132 -17.22 20.13 25.69
C ALA A 132 -15.67 20.17 25.69
N ALA A 133 -15.01 19.50 24.75
CA ALA A 133 -13.55 19.32 24.75
C ALA A 133 -12.75 20.48 24.12
N GLY A 134 -13.41 21.53 23.63
CA GLY A 134 -12.75 22.68 23.00
C GLY A 134 -12.00 22.35 21.70
N LEU A 135 -12.38 21.27 21.00
CA LEU A 135 -11.74 20.83 19.76
C LEU A 135 -12.08 21.75 18.60
N ASP A 136 -11.12 22.00 17.73
CA ASP A 136 -11.35 22.71 16.50
C ASP A 136 -12.09 21.84 15.45
N SER A 137 -12.50 22.43 14.33
CA SER A 137 -13.27 21.76 13.29
C SER A 137 -12.53 20.58 12.65
N LEU A 138 -11.20 20.65 12.53
CA LEU A 138 -10.37 19.60 11.98
C LEU A 138 -10.25 18.42 12.96
N GLN A 139 -10.01 18.74 14.24
CA GLN A 139 -9.96 17.74 15.31
C GLN A 139 -11.29 17.01 15.47
N LEU A 140 -12.43 17.74 15.45
CA LEU A 140 -13.78 17.16 15.48
C LEU A 140 -14.02 16.22 14.28
N ARG A 141 -13.62 16.65 13.08
CA ARG A 141 -13.74 15.82 11.87
C ARG A 141 -12.87 14.56 11.96
N THR A 142 -11.64 14.69 12.45
CA THR A 142 -10.70 13.58 12.62
C THR A 142 -11.23 12.59 13.64
N LEU A 143 -11.64 13.04 14.81
CA LEU A 143 -12.25 12.21 15.85
C LEU A 143 -13.48 11.47 15.33
N GLY A 144 -14.37 12.18 14.59
CA GLY A 144 -15.52 11.55 13.95
C GLY A 144 -15.17 10.48 12.92
N LYS A 145 -14.09 10.65 12.18
CA LYS A 145 -13.58 9.61 11.25
C LYS A 145 -13.03 8.42 12.02
N VAL A 146 -12.19 8.64 13.03
CA VAL A 146 -11.61 7.59 13.87
C VAL A 146 -12.72 6.79 14.56
N TYR A 147 -13.67 7.43 15.21
CA TYR A 147 -14.80 6.76 15.85
C TYR A 147 -15.58 5.88 14.87
N ARG A 148 -15.95 6.42 13.70
CA ARG A 148 -16.68 5.64 12.67
C ARG A 148 -15.84 4.51 12.08
N SER A 149 -14.52 4.66 11.98
CA SER A 149 -13.66 3.58 11.48
C SER A 149 -13.67 2.38 12.42
N TYR A 150 -13.63 2.59 13.73
CA TYR A 150 -13.75 1.52 14.73
C TYR A 150 -15.12 0.81 14.65
N ILE A 151 -16.22 1.56 14.54
CA ILE A 151 -17.56 0.96 14.39
C ILE A 151 -17.64 0.11 13.13
N ARG A 152 -17.22 0.66 11.97
CA ARG A 152 -17.22 -0.05 10.69
C ARG A 152 -16.24 -1.24 10.68
N GLY A 153 -15.15 -1.13 11.41
CA GLY A 153 -14.16 -2.19 11.58
C GLY A 153 -14.59 -3.31 12.52
N GLY A 154 -15.78 -3.20 13.15
CA GLY A 154 -16.35 -4.28 13.96
C GLY A 154 -16.11 -4.14 15.47
N ALA A 155 -15.79 -2.93 15.98
CA ALA A 155 -15.57 -2.72 17.43
C ALA A 155 -16.77 -3.14 18.29
N LEU A 156 -17.98 -3.01 17.77
CA LEU A 156 -19.25 -3.39 18.43
C LEU A 156 -19.66 -4.85 18.22
N CYS A 157 -18.93 -5.61 17.43
CA CYS A 157 -19.22 -7.01 17.18
C CYS A 157 -18.96 -7.87 18.41
N THR A 158 -19.72 -8.98 18.52
CA THR A 158 -19.48 -10.01 19.54
C THR A 158 -18.12 -10.70 19.33
N PRO A 159 -17.56 -11.38 20.33
CA PRO A 159 -16.30 -12.10 20.17
C PRO A 159 -16.28 -13.06 18.98
N GLY A 160 -17.32 -13.86 18.77
CA GLY A 160 -17.42 -14.77 17.63
C GLY A 160 -17.48 -14.05 16.28
N GLN A 161 -18.18 -12.91 16.20
CA GLN A 161 -18.19 -12.07 15.00
C GLN A 161 -16.82 -11.44 14.72
N LYS A 162 -16.09 -11.04 15.75
CA LYS A 162 -14.72 -10.51 15.60
C LYS A 162 -13.75 -11.54 15.05
N GLU A 163 -13.82 -12.80 15.52
CA GLU A 163 -13.00 -13.88 14.94
C GLU A 163 -13.34 -14.09 13.46
N ARG A 164 -14.64 -14.12 13.12
CA ARG A 164 -15.04 -14.25 11.71
C ARG A 164 -14.59 -13.06 10.86
N LEU A 165 -14.56 -11.83 11.40
CA LEU A 165 -14.03 -10.65 10.71
C LEU A 165 -12.53 -10.77 10.44
N LYS A 166 -11.75 -11.29 11.39
CA LYS A 166 -10.30 -11.52 11.18
C LYS A 166 -10.06 -12.51 10.03
N GLU A 167 -10.79 -13.62 10.01
CA GLU A 167 -10.72 -14.59 8.92
C GLU A 167 -11.03 -13.94 7.57
N LEU A 168 -12.14 -13.20 7.48
CA LEU A 168 -12.55 -12.50 6.25
C LEU A 168 -11.54 -11.43 5.82
N ASN A 169 -10.98 -10.67 6.75
CA ASN A 169 -9.96 -9.66 6.45
C ASN A 169 -8.70 -10.31 5.89
N SER A 170 -8.28 -11.46 6.45
CA SER A 170 -7.15 -12.24 5.94
C SER A 170 -7.43 -12.75 4.52
N GLU A 171 -8.61 -13.34 4.27
CA GLU A 171 -9.01 -13.81 2.94
C GLU A 171 -9.05 -12.66 1.93
N ILE A 172 -9.62 -11.51 2.30
CA ILE A 172 -9.67 -10.31 1.44
C ILE A 172 -8.27 -9.82 1.11
N SER A 173 -7.36 -9.78 2.09
CA SER A 173 -5.97 -9.34 1.88
C SER A 173 -5.24 -10.26 0.92
N LEU A 174 -5.34 -11.58 1.08
CA LEU A 174 -4.77 -12.56 0.18
C LEU A 174 -5.35 -12.47 -1.24
N ASN A 175 -6.68 -12.32 -1.35
CA ASN A 175 -7.33 -12.21 -2.64
C ASN A 175 -6.97 -10.92 -3.38
N ARG A 176 -6.81 -9.79 -2.67
CA ARG A 176 -6.30 -8.53 -3.27
C ARG A 176 -4.91 -8.69 -3.86
N ILE A 177 -4.02 -9.39 -3.16
CA ILE A 177 -2.67 -9.64 -3.63
C ILE A 177 -2.69 -10.56 -4.85
N ARG A 178 -3.42 -11.67 -4.81
CA ARG A 178 -3.59 -12.60 -5.95
C ARG A 178 -4.19 -11.90 -7.17
N HIS A 179 -5.20 -11.07 -6.95
CA HIS A 179 -5.80 -10.28 -8.04
C HIS A 179 -4.77 -9.35 -8.69
N GLY A 180 -3.97 -8.62 -7.88
CA GLY A 180 -2.90 -7.78 -8.42
C GLY A 180 -1.82 -8.56 -9.17
N GLN A 181 -1.47 -9.76 -8.69
CA GLN A 181 -0.55 -10.66 -9.37
C GLN A 181 -1.11 -11.13 -10.72
N ASN A 182 -2.39 -11.56 -10.76
CA ASN A 182 -3.05 -12.01 -11.98
C ASN A 182 -3.08 -10.89 -13.04
N ILE A 183 -3.40 -9.65 -12.63
CA ILE A 183 -3.35 -8.48 -13.54
C ILE A 183 -1.94 -8.27 -14.08
N THR A 184 -0.93 -8.31 -13.21
CA THR A 184 0.47 -8.13 -13.62
C THR A 184 0.90 -9.22 -14.60
N GLN A 185 0.59 -10.47 -14.30
CA GLN A 185 0.90 -11.62 -15.15
C GLN A 185 0.20 -11.51 -16.51
N ALA A 186 -1.11 -11.27 -16.53
CA ALA A 186 -1.87 -11.09 -17.77
C ALA A 186 -1.32 -9.93 -18.62
N THR A 187 -0.91 -8.82 -17.97
CA THR A 187 -0.28 -7.69 -18.65
C THR A 187 1.06 -8.04 -19.27
N GLN A 188 1.85 -8.91 -18.63
CA GLN A 188 3.16 -9.34 -19.12
C GLN A 188 3.06 -10.43 -20.22
N GLU A 189 2.09 -11.32 -20.10
CA GLU A 189 1.89 -12.43 -21.06
C GLU A 189 1.27 -11.98 -22.38
N PHE A 190 0.46 -10.91 -22.35
CA PHE A 190 -0.17 -10.42 -23.57
C PHE A 190 0.79 -9.59 -24.41
N VAL A 191 0.97 -10.01 -25.67
CA VAL A 191 1.68 -9.24 -26.69
C VAL A 191 0.97 -9.38 -28.03
N LEU A 192 0.58 -8.25 -28.61
CA LEU A 192 0.09 -8.18 -29.98
C LEU A 192 1.23 -7.80 -30.91
N TYR A 193 1.71 -8.74 -31.71
CA TYR A 193 2.70 -8.46 -32.74
C TYR A 193 2.05 -7.88 -33.98
N VAL A 194 2.51 -6.70 -34.40
CA VAL A 194 2.08 -5.98 -35.59
C VAL A 194 3.21 -6.07 -36.62
N GLN A 195 2.93 -6.61 -37.79
CA GLN A 195 3.92 -6.76 -38.88
C GLN A 195 3.84 -5.62 -39.90
N ASP A 196 2.65 -5.06 -40.12
CA ASP A 196 2.42 -3.97 -41.04
C ASP A 196 2.44 -2.62 -40.30
N SER A 197 3.41 -1.77 -40.65
CA SER A 197 3.57 -0.44 -40.06
C SER A 197 2.37 0.49 -40.31
N SER A 198 1.58 0.27 -41.35
CA SER A 198 0.39 1.09 -41.63
C SER A 198 -0.70 0.94 -40.57
N LEU A 199 -0.74 -0.20 -39.86
CA LEU A 199 -1.64 -0.40 -38.73
C LEU A 199 -1.33 0.52 -37.54
N LEU A 200 -0.10 1.05 -37.48
CA LEU A 200 0.37 1.95 -36.42
C LEU A 200 0.21 3.44 -36.79
N ASP A 201 -0.47 3.76 -37.89
CA ASP A 201 -0.69 5.14 -38.30
C ASP A 201 -1.48 5.90 -37.23
N GLY A 202 -1.11 7.19 -37.06
CA GLY A 202 -1.62 8.04 -36.00
C GLY A 202 -0.81 7.97 -34.69
N LEU A 203 -0.01 6.90 -34.47
CA LEU A 203 0.85 6.83 -33.29
C LEU A 203 2.09 7.71 -33.43
N ALA A 204 2.49 8.35 -32.33
CA ALA A 204 3.73 9.11 -32.27
C ALA A 204 4.96 8.24 -32.61
N GLY A 205 5.97 8.82 -33.25
CA GLY A 205 7.20 8.12 -33.63
C GLY A 205 7.91 7.48 -32.43
N THR A 206 7.90 8.13 -31.27
CA THR A 206 8.47 7.60 -30.01
C THR A 206 7.73 6.35 -29.53
N THR A 207 6.41 6.29 -29.69
CA THR A 207 5.59 5.11 -29.35
C THR A 207 5.90 3.96 -30.32
N ARG A 208 5.97 4.20 -31.62
CA ARG A 208 6.36 3.17 -32.61
C ARG A 208 7.76 2.63 -32.35
N GLN A 209 8.74 3.49 -32.01
CA GLN A 209 10.09 3.07 -31.64
C GLN A 209 10.11 2.22 -30.37
N ARG A 210 9.28 2.56 -29.37
CA ARG A 210 9.14 1.76 -28.16
C ARG A 210 8.61 0.38 -28.47
N PHE A 211 7.57 0.26 -29.28
CA PHE A 211 7.01 -1.03 -29.70
C PHE A 211 8.01 -1.88 -30.50
N ALA A 212 8.79 -1.25 -31.38
CA ALA A 212 9.87 -1.94 -32.10
C ALA A 212 10.96 -2.46 -31.16
N ARG A 213 11.38 -1.65 -30.17
CA ARG A 213 12.36 -2.09 -29.15
C ARG A 213 11.81 -3.21 -28.28
N ASN A 214 10.53 -3.18 -27.93
CA ASN A 214 9.89 -4.24 -27.15
C ASN A 214 9.89 -5.56 -27.94
N ALA A 215 9.56 -5.52 -29.23
CA ALA A 215 9.63 -6.70 -30.10
C ALA A 215 11.06 -7.24 -30.22
N ALA A 216 12.05 -6.38 -30.47
CA ALA A 216 13.45 -6.77 -30.57
C ALA A 216 13.98 -7.44 -29.28
N ARG A 217 13.59 -6.95 -28.11
CA ARG A 217 13.95 -7.56 -26.79
C ARG A 217 13.37 -8.97 -26.63
N GLN A 218 12.28 -9.28 -27.31
CA GLN A 218 11.63 -10.59 -27.31
C GLN A 218 12.09 -11.47 -28.49
N GLY A 219 13.13 -11.06 -29.22
CA GLY A 219 13.69 -11.82 -30.35
C GLY A 219 12.99 -11.61 -31.69
N HIS A 220 11.99 -10.70 -31.75
CA HIS A 220 11.24 -10.41 -32.97
C HIS A 220 11.71 -9.09 -33.62
N GLN A 221 12.51 -9.19 -34.69
CA GLN A 221 12.99 -8.04 -35.45
C GLN A 221 12.06 -7.69 -36.61
N GLY A 222 11.96 -6.39 -36.94
CA GLY A 222 11.15 -5.91 -38.06
C GLY A 222 9.64 -5.86 -37.81
N VAL A 223 9.21 -6.07 -36.57
CA VAL A 223 7.82 -6.02 -36.13
C VAL A 223 7.67 -5.10 -34.89
N TRP A 224 6.44 -4.84 -34.48
CA TRP A 224 6.12 -4.02 -33.31
C TRP A 224 5.34 -4.85 -32.28
N ALA A 225 5.77 -4.83 -31.04
CA ALA A 225 5.11 -5.51 -29.93
C ALA A 225 4.29 -4.51 -29.10
N VAL A 226 2.97 -4.61 -29.18
CA VAL A 226 2.01 -3.82 -28.41
C VAL A 226 1.57 -4.62 -27.20
N GLY A 227 1.86 -4.12 -26.00
CA GLY A 227 1.49 -4.78 -24.74
C GLY A 227 0.24 -4.18 -24.11
N PHE A 228 -0.09 -4.66 -22.89
CA PHE A 228 -1.21 -4.20 -22.08
C PHE A 228 -0.84 -3.20 -20.98
N THR A 229 0.35 -2.60 -21.05
CA THR A 229 0.60 -1.50 -20.11
C THR A 229 -0.45 -0.40 -20.33
N ASN A 230 -0.86 0.30 -19.24
CA ASN A 230 -1.80 1.40 -19.36
C ASN A 230 -1.37 2.44 -20.41
N GLY A 231 -0.05 2.69 -20.52
CA GLY A 231 0.51 3.62 -21.50
C GLY A 231 0.41 3.11 -22.94
N ASP A 232 0.59 1.81 -23.16
CA ASP A 232 0.49 1.21 -24.49
C ASP A 232 -0.97 1.17 -24.96
N TYR A 233 -1.87 0.66 -24.11
CA TYR A 233 -3.30 0.64 -24.41
C TYR A 233 -3.84 2.05 -24.68
N ALA A 234 -3.62 2.99 -23.79
CA ALA A 234 -4.08 4.37 -23.93
C ALA A 234 -3.54 5.04 -25.21
N SER A 235 -2.25 4.81 -25.52
CA SER A 235 -1.64 5.36 -26.74
C SER A 235 -2.31 4.85 -28.03
N VAL A 236 -2.57 3.55 -28.08
CA VAL A 236 -3.24 2.95 -29.26
C VAL A 236 -4.69 3.40 -29.35
N MET A 237 -5.43 3.34 -28.24
CA MET A 237 -6.86 3.73 -28.24
C MET A 237 -7.09 5.20 -28.59
N ALA A 238 -6.20 6.08 -28.11
CA ALA A 238 -6.32 7.52 -28.35
C ALA A 238 -5.84 7.97 -29.74
N SER A 239 -4.81 7.32 -30.31
CA SER A 239 -4.06 7.89 -31.42
C SER A 239 -4.00 7.01 -32.67
N ALA A 240 -4.13 5.68 -32.57
CA ALA A 240 -4.08 4.83 -33.75
C ALA A 240 -5.30 5.11 -34.64
N THR A 241 -5.07 5.40 -35.93
CA THR A 241 -6.15 5.61 -36.91
C THR A 241 -6.81 4.30 -37.32
N ASN A 242 -6.06 3.19 -37.30
CA ASN A 242 -6.57 1.88 -37.67
C ASN A 242 -7.57 1.35 -36.64
N ARG A 243 -8.83 1.19 -37.07
CA ARG A 243 -9.93 0.74 -36.19
C ARG A 243 -9.80 -0.74 -35.80
N ASP A 244 -9.26 -1.57 -36.69
CA ASP A 244 -9.10 -3.00 -36.42
C ASP A 244 -8.03 -3.25 -35.35
N LEU A 245 -6.93 -2.52 -35.39
CA LEU A 245 -5.91 -2.58 -34.33
C LEU A 245 -6.53 -2.19 -32.97
N ARG A 246 -7.29 -1.08 -32.90
CA ARG A 246 -7.97 -0.67 -31.66
C ARG A 246 -8.96 -1.72 -31.18
N ARG A 247 -9.77 -2.32 -32.09
CA ARG A 247 -10.73 -3.36 -31.76
C ARG A 247 -10.03 -4.60 -31.17
N ARG A 248 -8.99 -5.11 -31.85
CA ARG A 248 -8.23 -6.27 -31.39
C ARG A 248 -7.62 -6.06 -30.00
N LEU A 249 -7.09 -4.87 -29.77
CA LEU A 249 -6.51 -4.54 -28.47
C LEU A 249 -7.60 -4.39 -27.39
N TYR A 250 -8.76 -3.82 -27.73
CA TYR A 250 -9.90 -3.65 -26.82
C TYR A 250 -10.53 -5.00 -26.41
N GLU A 251 -10.73 -5.89 -27.40
CA GLU A 251 -11.31 -7.22 -27.16
C GLU A 251 -10.41 -8.12 -26.32
N ALA A 252 -9.10 -7.87 -26.35
CA ALA A 252 -8.13 -8.64 -25.59
C ALA A 252 -7.90 -8.06 -24.18
N TYR A 253 -8.17 -6.74 -23.96
CA TYR A 253 -8.01 -6.05 -22.68
C TYR A 253 -9.18 -6.34 -21.73
#